data_f73e4ec6befe7e0fcb70f991fea4d840
#
_entry.id   f73e4ec6befe7e0fcb70f991fea4d840
#
_cell.length_a   1.000
_cell.length_b   1.000
_cell.length_c   1.000
_cell.angle_alpha   90.00
_cell.angle_beta   90.00
_cell.angle_gamma   90.00
#
_symmetry.space_group_name_H-M   'P 1'
#
loop_
_entity.id
_entity.type
_entity.pdbx_description
1 polymer ?
#
loop_
_entity_poly.entity_id
_entity_poly.type
_entity_poly.pdbx_seq_one_letter_code
_entity_poly.pdbx_strand_id
1 'polypeptide(L)'
;MTSIAPRFRLSDLSVPFVGAPMAGGPSTPALAAAVSAAGGLGFLAAGNRPAEGVRADVEEVRALTGGPFGVNVFVPQAANTAAPGPAVDPAVHLSLAAYREALQETARDHGVELPATDPADDDGWAAKLELLERLRVPVVSFTFGMPAASVLERLAAVGSTTSVTVTSVPEAEAAARAGAGLLTVQGPAAGGHRGTHRTEDVAGEEPLAELVAAVRAAVDLPLVAAGGIASRADAEAARAAGADAVQVGTLLLRTHEAGTSAAYREALGSGRYRETVVTRAFSGRLARGLRNGFVDRYSNIAPAAYPEVNQLTKPLRAAAAAAGDPETISLWAGPAFAAARECPAADVVAQIVGT
;
A
#
# COMPACT_ATOMS: atom_id res chain seq x y z
N MET A 1 15.35 -15.18 -30.87
CA MET A 1 14.95 -15.60 -29.51
C MET A 1 15.53 -14.57 -28.54
N THR A 2 14.74 -13.62 -28.09
CA THR A 2 15.13 -12.64 -27.07
C THR A 2 15.29 -13.39 -25.77
N SER A 3 16.51 -13.44 -25.23
CA SER A 3 16.76 -13.98 -23.87
C SER A 3 15.89 -13.24 -22.89
N ILE A 4 14.98 -13.95 -22.19
CA ILE A 4 14.22 -13.38 -21.06
C ILE A 4 15.27 -13.10 -19.99
N ALA A 5 15.36 -11.86 -19.50
CA ALA A 5 16.22 -11.49 -18.40
C ALA A 5 15.92 -12.40 -17.16
N PRO A 6 16.93 -12.77 -16.37
CA PRO A 6 16.70 -13.58 -15.19
C PRO A 6 15.68 -12.90 -14.28
N ARG A 7 14.73 -13.68 -13.76
CA ARG A 7 13.67 -13.22 -12.88
C ARG A 7 14.27 -12.68 -11.57
N PHE A 8 13.84 -11.50 -11.12
CA PHE A 8 14.28 -10.91 -9.87
C PHE A 8 14.02 -11.85 -8.66
N ARG A 9 14.96 -11.90 -7.73
CA ARG A 9 14.86 -12.62 -6.46
C ARG A 9 15.20 -11.66 -5.31
N LEU A 10 14.62 -11.84 -4.12
CA LEU A 10 14.99 -11.03 -2.95
C LEU A 10 16.49 -11.16 -2.59
N SER A 11 17.10 -12.31 -2.89
CA SER A 11 18.55 -12.53 -2.71
C SER A 11 19.43 -11.69 -3.66
N ASP A 12 18.86 -11.08 -4.70
CA ASP A 12 19.59 -10.19 -5.61
C ASP A 12 19.77 -8.78 -5.04
N LEU A 13 19.06 -8.46 -3.94
CA LEU A 13 19.21 -7.20 -3.23
C LEU A 13 20.52 -7.17 -2.43
N SER A 14 21.22 -6.03 -2.47
CA SER A 14 22.40 -5.82 -1.64
C SER A 14 22.06 -5.68 -0.15
N VAL A 15 20.86 -5.18 0.15
CA VAL A 15 20.32 -5.08 1.51
C VAL A 15 18.87 -5.58 1.54
N PRO A 16 18.45 -6.29 2.61
CA PRO A 16 17.12 -6.90 2.71
C PRO A 16 16.03 -5.87 3.07
N PHE A 17 15.94 -4.79 2.28
CA PHE A 17 15.05 -3.66 2.49
C PHE A 17 14.14 -3.42 1.29
N VAL A 18 12.85 -3.21 1.55
CA VAL A 18 11.84 -2.84 0.58
C VAL A 18 11.18 -1.52 1.00
N GLY A 19 11.14 -0.54 0.11
CA GLY A 19 10.32 0.66 0.29
C GLY A 19 8.86 0.34 -0.01
N ALA A 20 7.97 0.56 0.95
CA ALA A 20 6.56 0.24 0.78
C ALA A 20 5.91 1.09 -0.32
N PRO A 21 5.04 0.50 -1.16
CA PRO A 21 4.20 1.28 -2.07
C PRO A 21 3.18 2.10 -1.28
N MET A 22 3.19 3.42 -1.47
CA MET A 22 2.35 4.37 -0.75
C MET A 22 1.55 5.21 -1.75
N ALA A 23 0.33 4.74 -2.06
CA ALA A 23 -0.57 5.43 -2.98
C ALA A 23 -1.01 6.81 -2.46
N GLY A 24 -1.36 7.69 -3.38
CA GLY A 24 -1.84 9.04 -3.03
C GLY A 24 -0.74 10.11 -2.93
N GLY A 25 0.47 9.80 -3.46
CA GLY A 25 1.53 10.80 -3.64
C GLY A 25 2.90 10.44 -3.06
N PRO A 26 3.03 9.82 -1.87
CA PRO A 26 4.34 9.60 -1.26
C PRO A 26 5.33 8.78 -2.10
N SER A 27 4.86 7.72 -2.80
CA SER A 27 5.72 6.92 -3.70
C SER A 27 5.93 7.65 -5.02
N THR A 28 7.02 8.42 -5.10
CA THR A 28 7.50 9.07 -6.32
C THR A 28 8.52 8.19 -7.05
N PRO A 29 8.79 8.44 -8.33
CA PRO A 29 9.93 7.86 -9.03
C PRO A 29 11.27 8.11 -8.32
N ALA A 30 11.48 9.32 -7.77
CA ALA A 30 12.68 9.66 -7.02
C ALA A 30 12.84 8.78 -5.76
N LEU A 31 11.76 8.58 -4.98
CA LEU A 31 11.81 7.71 -3.80
C LEU A 31 12.09 6.26 -4.17
N ALA A 32 11.41 5.73 -5.19
CA ALA A 32 11.64 4.37 -5.64
C ALA A 32 13.09 4.18 -6.10
N ALA A 33 13.62 5.12 -6.90
CA ALA A 33 15.00 5.10 -7.37
C ALA A 33 16.02 5.22 -6.23
N ALA A 34 15.79 6.09 -5.25
CA ALA A 34 16.71 6.29 -4.12
C ALA A 34 16.81 5.03 -3.25
N VAL A 35 15.69 4.35 -2.96
CA VAL A 35 15.69 3.07 -2.23
C VAL A 35 16.42 2.00 -3.02
N SER A 36 16.20 1.91 -4.34
CA SER A 36 16.86 0.94 -5.21
C SER A 36 18.37 1.21 -5.32
N ALA A 37 18.77 2.49 -5.42
CA ALA A 37 20.18 2.89 -5.44
C ALA A 37 20.89 2.61 -4.11
N ALA A 38 20.17 2.63 -2.98
CA ALA A 38 20.69 2.23 -1.67
C ALA A 38 20.78 0.68 -1.50
N GLY A 39 20.53 -0.09 -2.57
CA GLY A 39 20.67 -1.55 -2.59
C GLY A 39 19.41 -2.33 -2.21
N GLY A 40 18.30 -1.65 -1.91
CA GLY A 40 17.00 -2.23 -1.62
C GLY A 40 16.11 -2.36 -2.85
N LEU A 41 14.79 -2.53 -2.62
CA LEU A 41 13.76 -2.57 -3.65
C LEU A 41 12.78 -1.41 -3.45
N GLY A 42 12.86 -0.38 -4.28
CA GLY A 42 11.90 0.72 -4.27
C GLY A 42 10.58 0.34 -4.98
N PHE A 43 9.47 0.96 -4.57
CA PHE A 43 8.16 0.68 -5.16
C PHE A 43 7.44 1.95 -5.62
N LEU A 44 6.86 1.89 -6.82
CA LEU A 44 5.80 2.77 -7.27
C LEU A 44 4.42 2.23 -6.83
N ALA A 45 3.47 3.13 -6.65
CA ALA A 45 2.09 2.78 -6.31
C ALA A 45 1.15 3.19 -7.45
N ALA A 46 0.62 2.21 -8.19
CA ALA A 46 -0.28 2.43 -9.32
C ALA A 46 -1.76 2.64 -8.91
N GLY A 47 -2.12 2.39 -7.63
CA GLY A 47 -3.49 2.57 -7.14
C GLY A 47 -3.98 4.01 -7.30
N ASN A 48 -5.21 4.18 -7.79
CA ASN A 48 -5.87 5.45 -8.07
C ASN A 48 -5.16 6.36 -9.10
N ARG A 49 -4.35 5.79 -9.98
CA ARG A 49 -3.63 6.47 -11.08
C ARG A 49 -4.02 5.87 -12.43
N PRO A 50 -4.16 6.67 -13.49
CA PRO A 50 -4.34 6.13 -14.84
C PRO A 50 -3.09 5.41 -15.32
N ALA A 51 -3.24 4.40 -16.19
CA ALA A 51 -2.13 3.60 -16.73
C ALA A 51 -1.04 4.47 -17.40
N GLU A 52 -1.41 5.56 -18.07
CA GLU A 52 -0.46 6.49 -18.68
C GLU A 52 0.44 7.18 -17.64
N GLY A 53 -0.11 7.57 -16.49
CA GLY A 53 0.69 8.11 -15.39
C GLY A 53 1.64 7.06 -14.79
N VAL A 54 1.20 5.80 -14.70
CA VAL A 54 2.07 4.70 -14.26
C VAL A 54 3.19 4.45 -15.26
N ARG A 55 2.91 4.55 -16.58
CA ARG A 55 3.94 4.45 -17.62
C ARG A 55 5.02 5.52 -17.45
N ALA A 56 4.60 6.78 -17.29
CA ALA A 56 5.54 7.88 -17.10
C ALA A 56 6.42 7.68 -15.86
N ASP A 57 5.83 7.25 -14.73
CA ASP A 57 6.59 6.98 -13.50
C ASP A 57 7.61 5.84 -13.69
N VAL A 58 7.26 4.76 -14.39
CA VAL A 58 8.19 3.65 -14.69
C VAL A 58 9.35 4.11 -15.56
N GLU A 59 9.08 4.92 -16.59
CA GLU A 59 10.12 5.48 -17.47
C GLU A 59 11.07 6.40 -16.67
N GLU A 60 10.53 7.21 -15.77
CA GLU A 60 11.32 8.10 -14.90
C GLU A 60 12.19 7.31 -13.91
N VAL A 61 11.67 6.26 -13.25
CA VAL A 61 12.50 5.40 -12.38
C VAL A 61 13.67 4.79 -13.18
N ARG A 62 13.42 4.31 -14.39
CA ARG A 62 14.47 3.73 -15.25
C ARG A 62 15.53 4.74 -15.68
N ALA A 63 15.15 6.01 -15.78
CA ALA A 63 16.12 7.08 -16.06
C ALA A 63 16.96 7.44 -14.83
N LEU A 64 16.41 7.26 -13.61
CA LEU A 64 17.07 7.60 -12.36
C LEU A 64 17.94 6.47 -11.78
N THR A 65 17.65 5.20 -12.09
CA THR A 65 18.38 4.06 -11.52
C THR A 65 18.41 2.86 -12.46
N GLY A 66 19.53 2.12 -12.44
CA GLY A 66 19.63 0.79 -13.04
C GLY A 66 19.25 -0.34 -12.07
N GLY A 67 18.92 -0.03 -10.83
CA GLY A 67 18.53 -1.01 -9.81
C GLY A 67 17.11 -1.56 -10.01
N PRO A 68 16.76 -2.68 -9.34
CA PRO A 68 15.42 -3.25 -9.42
C PRO A 68 14.41 -2.36 -8.71
N PHE A 69 13.19 -2.31 -9.25
CA PHE A 69 12.05 -1.64 -8.62
C PHE A 69 10.77 -2.43 -8.83
N GLY A 70 9.74 -2.12 -8.05
CA GLY A 70 8.44 -2.73 -8.17
C GLY A 70 7.32 -1.72 -8.46
N VAL A 71 6.18 -2.23 -8.92
CA VAL A 71 4.93 -1.49 -9.06
C VAL A 71 3.82 -2.25 -8.31
N ASN A 72 3.12 -1.57 -7.43
CA ASN A 72 1.98 -2.12 -6.71
C ASN A 72 0.67 -1.78 -7.42
N VAL A 73 -0.21 -2.77 -7.55
CA VAL A 73 -1.54 -2.65 -8.15
C VAL A 73 -2.59 -3.11 -7.13
N PHE A 74 -3.73 -2.43 -7.08
CA PHE A 74 -4.87 -2.88 -6.30
C PHE A 74 -5.69 -3.90 -7.09
N VAL A 75 -6.03 -5.01 -6.46
CA VAL A 75 -6.92 -6.00 -7.05
C VAL A 75 -8.36 -5.53 -6.88
N PRO A 76 -9.08 -5.24 -7.97
CA PRO A 76 -10.47 -4.83 -7.86
C PRO A 76 -11.34 -6.02 -7.42
N GLN A 77 -12.46 -5.73 -6.76
CA GLN A 77 -13.32 -6.76 -6.19
C GLN A 77 -13.79 -7.77 -7.25
N ALA A 78 -14.09 -7.32 -8.46
CA ALA A 78 -14.50 -8.16 -9.58
C ALA A 78 -13.40 -9.12 -10.07
N ALA A 79 -12.12 -8.79 -9.88
CA ALA A 79 -10.98 -9.62 -10.25
C ALA A 79 -10.40 -10.43 -9.07
N ASN A 80 -10.97 -10.29 -7.87
CA ASN A 80 -10.51 -10.96 -6.65
C ASN A 80 -11.03 -12.41 -6.60
N THR A 81 -10.15 -13.38 -6.82
CA THR A 81 -10.51 -14.80 -6.79
C THR A 81 -10.67 -15.36 -5.37
N ALA A 82 -10.18 -14.68 -4.35
CA ALA A 82 -10.39 -15.08 -2.96
C ALA A 82 -11.84 -14.88 -2.49
N ALA A 83 -12.57 -13.99 -3.14
CA ALA A 83 -14.00 -13.76 -2.89
C ALA A 83 -14.63 -13.16 -4.14
N PRO A 84 -15.23 -13.95 -5.04
CA PRO A 84 -16.08 -13.40 -6.09
C PRO A 84 -17.14 -12.54 -5.42
N GLY A 85 -17.21 -11.25 -5.83
CA GLY A 85 -18.02 -10.24 -5.15
C GLY A 85 -19.47 -10.65 -4.99
N PRO A 86 -20.08 -10.40 -3.81
CA PRO A 86 -21.51 -10.51 -3.64
C PRO A 86 -22.21 -9.44 -4.47
N ALA A 87 -23.46 -9.71 -4.83
CA ALA A 87 -24.40 -8.66 -5.19
C ALA A 87 -24.34 -7.57 -4.11
N VAL A 88 -24.37 -6.29 -4.52
CA VAL A 88 -24.31 -5.14 -3.61
C VAL A 88 -25.32 -5.35 -2.48
N ASP A 89 -24.84 -5.50 -1.25
CA ASP A 89 -25.71 -5.66 -0.08
C ASP A 89 -26.54 -4.38 0.07
N PRO A 90 -27.88 -4.45 0.07
CA PRO A 90 -28.74 -3.30 0.25
C PRO A 90 -28.44 -2.51 1.54
N ALA A 91 -27.97 -3.16 2.60
CA ALA A 91 -27.56 -2.51 3.85
C ALA A 91 -26.31 -1.63 3.66
N VAL A 92 -25.34 -2.07 2.87
CA VAL A 92 -24.17 -1.27 2.52
C VAL A 92 -24.57 -0.05 1.71
N HIS A 93 -25.52 -0.22 0.76
CA HIS A 93 -26.01 0.90 -0.04
C HIS A 93 -26.70 1.99 0.81
N LEU A 94 -27.56 1.60 1.76
CA LEU A 94 -28.18 2.53 2.69
C LEU A 94 -27.16 3.24 3.58
N SER A 95 -26.17 2.50 4.09
CA SER A 95 -25.10 3.06 4.90
C SER A 95 -24.23 4.04 4.11
N LEU A 96 -23.97 3.78 2.83
CA LEU A 96 -23.22 4.68 1.95
C LEU A 96 -23.99 5.97 1.68
N ALA A 97 -25.32 5.89 1.47
CA ALA A 97 -26.17 7.08 1.30
C ALA A 97 -26.18 7.95 2.56
N ALA A 98 -26.33 7.34 3.75
CA ALA A 98 -26.24 8.05 5.02
C ALA A 98 -24.86 8.68 5.25
N TYR A 99 -23.80 7.97 4.88
CA TYR A 99 -22.43 8.47 4.96
C TYR A 99 -22.19 9.68 4.04
N ARG A 100 -22.70 9.60 2.80
CA ARG A 100 -22.68 10.73 1.85
C ARG A 100 -23.37 11.97 2.42
N GLU A 101 -24.54 11.81 3.04
CA GLU A 101 -25.26 12.91 3.67
C GLU A 101 -24.45 13.52 4.82
N ALA A 102 -23.86 12.69 5.68
CA ALA A 102 -23.01 13.16 6.77
C ALA A 102 -21.79 13.96 6.29
N LEU A 103 -21.24 13.66 5.11
CA LEU A 103 -20.11 14.37 4.51
C LEU A 103 -20.47 15.76 3.95
N GLN A 104 -21.74 16.09 3.77
CA GLN A 104 -22.17 17.33 3.09
C GLN A 104 -21.70 18.61 3.80
N GLU A 105 -21.64 18.61 5.14
CA GLU A 105 -21.14 19.75 5.90
C GLU A 105 -19.67 19.99 5.59
N THR A 106 -18.82 18.97 5.73
CA THR A 106 -17.39 19.06 5.40
C THR A 106 -17.15 19.42 3.93
N ALA A 107 -18.01 18.92 3.02
CA ALA A 107 -17.93 19.27 1.60
C ALA A 107 -18.18 20.77 1.35
N ARG A 108 -19.18 21.34 2.02
CA ARG A 108 -19.47 22.80 1.94
C ARG A 108 -18.33 23.63 2.52
N ASP A 109 -17.77 23.21 3.67
CA ASP A 109 -16.67 23.91 4.34
C ASP A 109 -15.41 23.99 3.46
N HIS A 110 -15.19 22.97 2.61
CA HIS A 110 -14.07 22.92 1.68
C HIS A 110 -14.42 23.37 0.24
N GLY A 111 -15.65 23.83 0.02
CA GLY A 111 -16.11 24.25 -1.32
C GLY A 111 -16.10 23.12 -2.35
N VAL A 112 -16.38 21.89 -1.93
CA VAL A 112 -16.33 20.69 -2.77
C VAL A 112 -17.71 20.11 -2.99
N GLU A 113 -18.00 19.69 -4.22
CA GLU A 113 -19.15 18.85 -4.52
C GLU A 113 -18.78 17.37 -4.42
N LEU A 114 -19.61 16.58 -3.71
CA LEU A 114 -19.38 15.13 -3.59
C LEU A 114 -19.75 14.44 -4.91
N PRO A 115 -18.84 13.66 -5.52
CA PRO A 115 -19.10 13.01 -6.80
C PRO A 115 -20.13 11.87 -6.67
N ALA A 116 -20.73 11.46 -7.79
CA ALA A 116 -21.37 10.18 -7.90
C ALA A 116 -20.34 9.06 -7.67
N THR A 117 -20.77 7.94 -7.10
CA THR A 117 -19.89 6.78 -6.89
C THR A 117 -20.14 5.72 -7.96
N ASP A 118 -19.07 5.04 -8.33
CA ASP A 118 -19.11 3.90 -9.25
C ASP A 118 -18.53 2.66 -8.54
N PRO A 119 -19.36 1.70 -8.13
CA PRO A 119 -18.90 0.46 -7.51
C PRO A 119 -18.18 -0.47 -8.51
N ALA A 120 -18.33 -0.24 -9.81
CA ALA A 120 -17.68 -1.02 -10.86
C ALA A 120 -16.30 -0.47 -11.25
N ASP A 121 -15.84 0.62 -10.61
CA ASP A 121 -14.51 1.17 -10.86
C ASP A 121 -13.43 0.12 -10.50
N ASP A 122 -12.77 -0.39 -11.53
CA ASP A 122 -11.71 -1.39 -11.43
C ASP A 122 -10.30 -0.77 -11.39
N ASP A 123 -10.20 0.53 -11.21
CA ASP A 123 -8.93 1.26 -11.17
C ASP A 123 -8.09 1.06 -12.44
N GLY A 124 -8.73 0.79 -13.57
CA GLY A 124 -8.06 0.53 -14.86
C GLY A 124 -7.24 -0.77 -14.87
N TRP A 125 -7.71 -1.80 -14.17
CA TRP A 125 -7.04 -3.07 -13.92
C TRP A 125 -6.42 -3.69 -15.17
N ALA A 126 -7.23 -3.91 -16.22
CA ALA A 126 -6.76 -4.58 -17.44
C ALA A 126 -5.67 -3.77 -18.14
N ALA A 127 -5.85 -2.46 -18.28
CA ALA A 127 -4.88 -1.57 -18.92
C ALA A 127 -3.55 -1.49 -18.15
N LYS A 128 -3.60 -1.49 -16.81
CA LYS A 128 -2.41 -1.52 -15.96
C LYS A 128 -1.65 -2.83 -16.09
N LEU A 129 -2.33 -3.98 -16.07
CA LEU A 129 -1.68 -5.28 -16.25
C LEU A 129 -0.98 -5.38 -17.61
N GLU A 130 -1.69 -5.03 -18.70
CA GLU A 130 -1.10 -5.02 -20.04
C GLU A 130 0.13 -4.10 -20.12
N LEU A 131 0.05 -2.92 -19.51
CA LEU A 131 1.18 -2.01 -19.43
C LEU A 131 2.39 -2.63 -18.72
N LEU A 132 2.18 -3.23 -17.53
CA LEU A 132 3.25 -3.81 -16.71
C LEU A 132 3.91 -5.02 -17.41
N GLU A 133 3.12 -5.85 -18.09
CA GLU A 133 3.61 -6.94 -18.94
C GLU A 133 4.48 -6.41 -20.09
N ARG A 134 3.97 -5.41 -20.83
CA ARG A 134 4.70 -4.77 -21.94
C ARG A 134 5.99 -4.12 -21.49
N LEU A 135 5.97 -3.45 -20.34
CA LEU A 135 7.14 -2.79 -19.76
C LEU A 135 8.08 -3.78 -19.05
N ARG A 136 7.68 -5.03 -18.83
CA ARG A 136 8.48 -6.03 -18.10
C ARG A 136 9.02 -5.47 -16.78
N VAL A 137 8.10 -4.98 -15.95
CA VAL A 137 8.48 -4.42 -14.65
C VAL A 137 9.08 -5.54 -13.78
N PRO A 138 10.24 -5.34 -13.13
CA PRO A 138 10.93 -6.41 -12.40
C PRO A 138 10.07 -7.09 -11.32
N VAL A 139 9.32 -6.29 -10.55
CA VAL A 139 8.42 -6.80 -9.51
C VAL A 139 7.04 -6.17 -9.64
N VAL A 140 6.00 -6.98 -9.64
CA VAL A 140 4.60 -6.52 -9.59
C VAL A 140 3.95 -7.05 -8.32
N SER A 141 3.49 -6.15 -7.44
CA SER A 141 2.84 -6.53 -6.20
C SER A 141 1.34 -6.23 -6.23
N PHE A 142 0.57 -7.05 -5.52
CA PHE A 142 -0.88 -6.98 -5.44
C PHE A 142 -1.34 -6.75 -4.01
N THR A 143 -2.32 -5.87 -3.84
CA THR A 143 -2.95 -5.58 -2.55
C THR A 143 -4.47 -5.56 -2.72
N PHE A 144 -5.23 -5.87 -1.67
CA PHE A 144 -6.70 -5.89 -1.59
C PHE A 144 -7.38 -7.10 -2.22
N GLY A 145 -6.64 -8.13 -2.59
CA GLY A 145 -7.23 -9.33 -3.15
C GLY A 145 -6.21 -10.28 -3.73
N MET A 146 -6.73 -11.41 -4.19
CA MET A 146 -5.97 -12.43 -4.90
C MET A 146 -6.24 -12.31 -6.40
N PRO A 147 -5.25 -11.97 -7.23
CA PRO A 147 -5.41 -12.01 -8.68
C PRO A 147 -5.55 -13.47 -9.17
N ALA A 148 -6.19 -13.66 -10.32
CA ALA A 148 -6.26 -14.97 -10.94
C ALA A 148 -4.87 -15.55 -11.23
N ALA A 149 -4.70 -16.86 -11.09
CA ALA A 149 -3.44 -17.56 -11.38
C ALA A 149 -2.89 -17.21 -12.78
N SER A 150 -3.78 -17.08 -13.77
CA SER A 150 -3.40 -16.67 -15.14
C SER A 150 -2.77 -15.28 -15.22
N VAL A 151 -3.09 -14.35 -14.31
CA VAL A 151 -2.44 -13.02 -14.21
C VAL A 151 -1.01 -13.19 -13.70
N LEU A 152 -0.82 -14.00 -12.65
CA LEU A 152 0.50 -14.30 -12.09
C LEU A 152 1.38 -15.00 -13.13
N GLU A 153 0.84 -15.97 -13.88
CA GLU A 153 1.52 -16.71 -14.94
C GLU A 153 1.96 -15.78 -16.10
N ARG A 154 1.07 -14.89 -16.56
CA ARG A 154 1.40 -13.93 -17.65
C ARG A 154 2.55 -13.00 -17.27
N LEU A 155 2.51 -12.44 -16.05
CA LEU A 155 3.59 -11.58 -15.54
C LEU A 155 4.90 -12.38 -15.40
N ALA A 156 4.80 -13.60 -14.88
CA ALA A 156 5.94 -14.50 -14.79
C ALA A 156 6.56 -14.84 -16.16
N ALA A 157 5.73 -15.02 -17.19
CA ALA A 157 6.17 -15.32 -18.56
C ALA A 157 6.97 -14.18 -19.19
N VAL A 158 6.77 -12.93 -18.78
CA VAL A 158 7.55 -11.77 -19.24
C VAL A 158 8.77 -11.47 -18.35
N GLY A 159 9.02 -12.27 -17.32
CA GLY A 159 10.17 -12.14 -16.41
C GLY A 159 9.90 -11.35 -15.14
N SER A 160 8.67 -10.90 -14.88
CA SER A 160 8.31 -10.23 -13.63
C SER A 160 8.20 -11.23 -12.47
N THR A 161 8.65 -10.83 -11.28
CA THR A 161 8.35 -11.52 -10.03
C THR A 161 7.08 -10.94 -9.44
N THR A 162 6.13 -11.80 -9.05
CA THR A 162 4.87 -11.37 -8.47
C THR A 162 4.90 -11.47 -6.94
N SER A 163 4.35 -10.46 -6.26
CA SER A 163 4.15 -10.44 -4.81
C SER A 163 2.68 -10.29 -4.48
N VAL A 164 2.20 -11.01 -3.50
CA VAL A 164 0.83 -10.81 -2.96
C VAL A 164 0.94 -10.39 -1.51
N THR A 165 0.25 -9.29 -1.16
CA THR A 165 0.12 -8.87 0.24
C THR A 165 -0.88 -9.76 0.95
N VAL A 166 -0.47 -10.30 2.10
CA VAL A 166 -1.28 -11.21 2.93
C VAL A 166 -1.28 -10.74 4.37
N THR A 167 -2.39 -10.95 5.06
CA THR A 167 -2.60 -10.57 6.46
C THR A 167 -2.90 -11.75 7.37
N SER A 168 -2.92 -12.97 6.79
CA SER A 168 -3.22 -14.22 7.50
C SER A 168 -2.58 -15.42 6.81
N VAL A 169 -2.47 -16.54 7.54
CA VAL A 169 -1.99 -17.82 6.99
C VAL A 169 -2.87 -18.33 5.85
N PRO A 170 -4.22 -18.34 5.96
CA PRO A 170 -5.06 -18.77 4.83
C PRO A 170 -4.86 -17.96 3.55
N GLU A 171 -4.66 -16.64 3.65
CA GLU A 171 -4.32 -15.79 2.49
C GLU A 171 -2.96 -16.18 1.90
N ALA A 172 -1.96 -16.46 2.74
CA ALA A 172 -0.64 -16.88 2.29
C ALA A 172 -0.67 -18.22 1.55
N GLU A 173 -1.38 -19.21 2.08
CA GLU A 173 -1.57 -20.51 1.42
C GLU A 173 -2.31 -20.38 0.08
N ALA A 174 -3.34 -19.52 0.02
CA ALA A 174 -4.06 -19.25 -1.21
C ALA A 174 -3.15 -18.62 -2.26
N ALA A 175 -2.31 -17.65 -1.87
CA ALA A 175 -1.36 -17.00 -2.76
C ALA A 175 -0.28 -17.97 -3.27
N ALA A 176 0.23 -18.86 -2.41
CA ALA A 176 1.18 -19.88 -2.79
C ALA A 176 0.57 -20.87 -3.80
N ARG A 177 -0.65 -21.34 -3.55
CA ARG A 177 -1.37 -22.23 -4.49
C ARG A 177 -1.66 -21.57 -5.84
N ALA A 178 -1.88 -20.26 -5.87
CA ALA A 178 -2.10 -19.50 -7.10
C ALA A 178 -0.82 -19.23 -7.90
N GLY A 179 0.37 -19.51 -7.33
CA GLY A 179 1.65 -19.32 -8.01
C GLY A 179 2.29 -17.95 -7.79
N ALA A 180 2.04 -17.28 -6.68
CA ALA A 180 2.76 -16.08 -6.27
C ALA A 180 4.27 -16.35 -6.20
N GLY A 181 5.11 -15.41 -6.62
CA GLY A 181 6.56 -15.53 -6.59
C GLY A 181 7.18 -15.22 -5.22
N LEU A 182 6.53 -14.36 -4.43
CA LEU A 182 6.87 -14.04 -3.05
C LEU A 182 5.62 -13.46 -2.33
N LEU A 183 5.69 -13.33 -1.02
CA LEU A 183 4.61 -12.75 -0.22
C LEU A 183 5.08 -11.52 0.56
N THR A 184 4.21 -10.51 0.65
CA THR A 184 4.35 -9.41 1.61
C THR A 184 3.42 -9.68 2.79
N VAL A 185 3.98 -10.09 3.94
CA VAL A 185 3.24 -10.39 5.18
C VAL A 185 3.03 -9.09 5.95
N GLN A 186 1.79 -8.62 6.01
CA GLN A 186 1.46 -7.34 6.63
C GLN A 186 0.89 -7.53 8.05
N GLY A 187 1.63 -7.07 9.05
CA GLY A 187 1.21 -7.07 10.45
C GLY A 187 0.30 -5.88 10.81
N PRO A 188 -0.29 -5.90 12.03
CA PRO A 188 -1.32 -4.93 12.48
C PRO A 188 -0.79 -3.51 12.66
N ALA A 189 0.50 -3.32 12.87
CA ALA A 189 1.13 -2.01 13.04
C ALA A 189 1.48 -1.31 11.71
N ALA A 190 1.08 -1.87 10.56
CA ALA A 190 1.27 -1.21 9.28
C ALA A 190 0.47 0.10 9.20
N GLY A 191 1.12 1.18 8.76
CA GLY A 191 0.44 2.41 8.37
C GLY A 191 -0.29 2.23 7.04
N GLY A 192 -1.37 3.01 6.83
CA GLY A 192 -2.22 2.86 5.65
C GLY A 192 -3.18 1.69 5.75
N HIS A 193 -3.66 1.25 4.59
CA HIS A 193 -4.70 0.24 4.48
C HIS A 193 -4.23 -1.14 4.97
N ARG A 194 -5.14 -1.83 5.68
CA ARG A 194 -5.00 -3.26 5.91
C ARG A 194 -5.16 -3.98 4.56
N GLY A 195 -4.18 -4.83 4.24
CA GLY A 195 -4.10 -5.52 2.94
C GLY A 195 -5.00 -6.74 2.82
N THR A 196 -6.06 -6.86 3.64
CA THR A 196 -7.02 -7.97 3.59
C THR A 196 -7.58 -8.16 2.19
N HIS A 197 -7.84 -9.41 1.81
CA HIS A 197 -8.33 -9.71 0.46
C HIS A 197 -9.77 -9.28 0.23
N ARG A 198 -10.56 -9.06 1.29
CA ARG A 198 -11.94 -8.56 1.20
C ARG A 198 -12.08 -7.24 1.93
N THR A 199 -12.98 -6.38 1.48
CA THR A 199 -13.22 -5.05 2.08
C THR A 199 -13.81 -5.14 3.49
N GLU A 200 -14.69 -6.11 3.73
CA GLU A 200 -15.34 -6.36 5.01
C GLU A 200 -14.44 -7.04 6.04
N ASP A 201 -13.40 -7.74 5.61
CA ASP A 201 -12.53 -8.52 6.50
C ASP A 201 -11.80 -7.62 7.51
N VAL A 202 -11.64 -8.18 8.70
CA VAL A 202 -10.82 -7.61 9.77
C VAL A 202 -9.58 -8.49 9.89
N ALA A 203 -8.41 -7.91 9.60
CA ALA A 203 -7.14 -8.62 9.78
C ALA A 203 -6.90 -8.90 11.27
N GLY A 204 -6.18 -9.99 11.56
CA GLY A 204 -5.72 -10.32 12.90
C GLY A 204 -4.86 -9.23 13.54
N GLU A 205 -4.75 -9.30 14.86
CA GLU A 205 -3.94 -8.37 15.67
C GLU A 205 -2.65 -9.03 16.19
N GLU A 206 -2.30 -10.22 15.68
CA GLU A 206 -1.08 -10.94 16.05
C GLU A 206 0.16 -10.09 15.75
N PRO A 207 1.15 -10.04 16.65
CA PRO A 207 2.41 -9.37 16.40
C PRO A 207 3.06 -9.80 15.08
N LEU A 208 3.71 -8.88 14.37
CA LEU A 208 4.28 -9.17 13.05
C LEU A 208 5.20 -10.39 13.06
N ALA A 209 6.06 -10.55 14.07
CA ALA A 209 6.97 -11.69 14.14
C ALA A 209 6.24 -13.04 14.29
N GLU A 210 5.14 -13.08 15.04
CA GLU A 210 4.31 -14.27 15.20
C GLU A 210 3.60 -14.63 13.89
N LEU A 211 3.03 -13.63 13.22
CA LEU A 211 2.39 -13.81 11.90
C LEU A 211 3.39 -14.29 10.86
N VAL A 212 4.60 -13.69 10.80
CA VAL A 212 5.67 -14.12 9.89
C VAL A 212 6.08 -15.57 10.17
N ALA A 213 6.28 -15.95 11.43
CA ALA A 213 6.63 -17.32 11.80
C ALA A 213 5.54 -18.32 11.40
N ALA A 214 4.25 -17.97 11.62
CA ALA A 214 3.13 -18.80 11.23
C ALA A 214 3.03 -18.97 9.71
N VAL A 215 3.20 -17.89 8.94
CA VAL A 215 3.22 -17.94 7.47
C VAL A 215 4.41 -18.73 6.96
N ARG A 216 5.62 -18.56 7.54
CA ARG A 216 6.82 -19.34 7.17
C ARG A 216 6.62 -20.83 7.40
N ALA A 217 5.93 -21.23 8.47
CA ALA A 217 5.61 -22.62 8.72
C ALA A 217 4.61 -23.23 7.72
N ALA A 218 3.78 -22.39 7.09
CA ALA A 218 2.72 -22.83 6.18
C ALA A 218 3.15 -22.83 4.69
N VAL A 219 4.13 -21.98 4.30
CA VAL A 219 4.51 -21.83 2.88
C VAL A 219 6.02 -21.69 2.71
N ASP A 220 6.53 -22.25 1.61
CA ASP A 220 7.96 -22.18 1.22
C ASP A 220 8.17 -21.14 0.11
N LEU A 221 7.72 -19.90 0.36
CA LEU A 221 7.92 -18.75 -0.54
C LEU A 221 8.81 -17.71 0.14
N PRO A 222 9.56 -16.89 -0.62
CA PRO A 222 10.23 -15.73 -0.05
C PRO A 222 9.23 -14.78 0.63
N LEU A 223 9.56 -14.30 1.84
CA LEU A 223 8.69 -13.46 2.66
C LEU A 223 9.29 -12.07 2.86
N VAL A 224 8.47 -11.04 2.64
CA VAL A 224 8.77 -9.66 3.01
C VAL A 224 7.87 -9.28 4.20
N ALA A 225 8.45 -8.99 5.36
CA ALA A 225 7.70 -8.56 6.54
C ALA A 225 7.41 -7.05 6.48
N ALA A 226 6.14 -6.66 6.66
CA ALA A 226 5.68 -5.28 6.60
C ALA A 226 4.84 -4.88 7.82
N GLY A 227 5.03 -3.67 8.32
CA GLY A 227 4.22 -3.09 9.40
C GLY A 227 4.90 -3.06 10.76
N GLY A 228 5.03 -1.84 11.30
CA GLY A 228 5.64 -1.59 12.62
C GLY A 228 7.16 -1.56 12.63
N ILE A 229 7.84 -1.75 11.51
CA ILE A 229 9.30 -1.72 11.42
C ILE A 229 9.78 -0.27 11.40
N ALA A 230 10.43 0.14 12.48
CA ALA A 230 10.92 1.50 12.68
C ALA A 230 12.36 1.56 13.22
N SER A 231 12.94 0.42 13.53
CA SER A 231 14.31 0.28 14.03
C SER A 231 14.99 -0.95 13.43
N ARG A 232 16.31 -1.01 13.58
CA ARG A 232 17.10 -2.19 13.24
C ARG A 232 16.65 -3.42 14.03
N ALA A 233 16.34 -3.26 15.31
CA ALA A 233 15.86 -4.34 16.16
C ALA A 233 14.54 -4.94 15.65
N ASP A 234 13.61 -4.12 15.16
CA ASP A 234 12.35 -4.59 14.55
C ASP A 234 12.64 -5.41 13.28
N ALA A 235 13.58 -4.94 12.44
CA ALA A 235 13.97 -5.65 11.22
C ALA A 235 14.65 -6.99 11.54
N GLU A 236 15.53 -7.01 12.53
CA GLU A 236 16.20 -8.25 13.00
C GLU A 236 15.19 -9.24 13.57
N ALA A 237 14.23 -8.78 14.37
CA ALA A 237 13.16 -9.62 14.91
C ALA A 237 12.28 -10.25 13.81
N ALA A 238 11.88 -9.45 12.81
CA ALA A 238 11.09 -9.96 11.68
C ALA A 238 11.88 -10.99 10.85
N ARG A 239 13.17 -10.76 10.63
CA ARG A 239 14.04 -11.71 9.92
C ARG A 239 14.31 -12.98 10.73
N ALA A 240 14.51 -12.87 12.03
CA ALA A 240 14.63 -14.03 12.91
C ALA A 240 13.35 -14.89 12.93
N ALA A 241 12.18 -14.27 12.72
CA ALA A 241 10.92 -14.98 12.56
C ALA A 241 10.73 -15.67 11.19
N GLY A 242 11.66 -15.46 10.24
CA GLY A 242 11.67 -16.13 8.93
C GLY A 242 11.39 -15.23 7.72
N ALA A 243 11.40 -13.90 7.88
CA ALA A 243 11.32 -13.00 6.73
C ALA A 243 12.67 -12.90 6.01
N ASP A 244 12.66 -12.90 4.68
CA ASP A 244 13.85 -12.73 3.85
C ASP A 244 14.22 -11.24 3.69
N ALA A 245 13.24 -10.33 3.75
CA ALA A 245 13.43 -8.89 3.73
C ALA A 245 12.35 -8.19 4.56
N VAL A 246 12.55 -6.89 4.82
CA VAL A 246 11.59 -6.05 5.55
C VAL A 246 11.10 -4.91 4.68
N GLN A 247 9.81 -4.54 4.81
CA GLN A 247 9.20 -3.44 4.08
C GLN A 247 8.83 -2.28 5.01
N VAL A 248 9.32 -1.09 4.68
CA VAL A 248 9.18 0.13 5.48
C VAL A 248 8.43 1.19 4.67
N GLY A 249 7.40 1.79 5.28
CA GLY A 249 6.63 2.88 4.67
C GLY A 249 6.72 4.18 5.48
N THR A 250 6.25 4.14 6.72
CA THR A 250 6.07 5.33 7.56
C THR A 250 7.33 6.18 7.70
N LEU A 251 8.50 5.57 7.89
CA LEU A 251 9.75 6.30 8.01
C LEU A 251 10.16 7.01 6.71
N LEU A 252 9.72 6.50 5.56
CA LEU A 252 9.98 7.11 4.25
C LEU A 252 9.10 8.31 3.94
N LEU A 253 8.00 8.54 4.68
CA LEU A 253 7.03 9.62 4.40
C LEU A 253 7.63 11.03 4.49
N ARG A 254 8.68 11.23 5.29
CA ARG A 254 9.34 12.52 5.46
C ARG A 254 10.69 12.62 4.75
N THR A 255 11.07 11.60 3.97
CA THR A 255 12.32 11.67 3.19
C THR A 255 12.22 12.71 2.09
N HIS A 256 13.38 13.24 1.65
CA HIS A 256 13.45 14.31 0.67
C HIS A 256 12.82 13.91 -0.67
N GLU A 257 12.92 12.63 -1.03
CA GLU A 257 12.45 12.05 -2.28
C GLU A 257 10.95 11.70 -2.27
N ALA A 258 10.32 11.64 -1.08
CA ALA A 258 8.90 11.32 -0.98
C ALA A 258 8.01 12.49 -1.40
N GLY A 259 6.95 12.21 -2.15
CA GLY A 259 5.93 13.18 -2.59
C GLY A 259 4.85 13.47 -1.55
N THR A 260 5.13 13.26 -0.27
CA THR A 260 4.21 13.56 0.83
C THR A 260 3.94 15.06 0.87
N SER A 261 2.67 15.47 0.94
CA SER A 261 2.27 16.88 0.96
C SER A 261 2.84 17.61 2.20
N ALA A 262 3.01 18.94 2.10
CA ALA A 262 3.55 19.76 3.18
C ALA A 262 2.75 19.61 4.48
N ALA A 263 1.41 19.68 4.40
CA ALA A 263 0.53 19.52 5.56
C ALA A 263 0.68 18.12 6.21
N TYR A 264 0.87 17.07 5.41
CA TYR A 264 1.09 15.73 5.91
C TYR A 264 2.48 15.58 6.57
N ARG A 265 3.54 16.12 5.95
CA ARG A 265 4.91 16.14 6.53
C ARG A 265 4.92 16.85 7.88
N GLU A 266 4.25 18.01 7.95
CA GLU A 266 4.13 18.80 9.18
C GLU A 266 3.36 18.01 10.25
N ALA A 267 2.21 17.41 9.91
CA ALA A 267 1.42 16.60 10.85
C ALA A 267 2.25 15.49 11.49
N LEU A 268 3.09 14.78 10.70
CA LEU A 268 3.97 13.73 11.21
C LEU A 268 5.06 14.25 12.16
N GLY A 269 5.55 15.47 11.95
CA GLY A 269 6.68 16.04 12.70
C GLY A 269 6.30 17.03 13.80
N SER A 270 5.05 17.51 13.84
CA SER A 270 4.63 18.60 14.72
C SER A 270 4.53 18.24 16.21
N GLY A 271 4.47 16.94 16.55
CA GLY A 271 4.15 16.47 17.90
C GLY A 271 2.70 16.73 18.34
N ARG A 272 1.84 17.28 17.46
CA ARG A 272 0.42 17.50 17.71
C ARG A 272 -0.36 16.21 17.83
N TYR A 273 -0.10 15.27 16.92
CA TYR A 273 -0.72 13.95 16.89
C TYR A 273 0.09 12.98 17.75
N ARG A 274 -0.57 12.20 18.61
CA ARG A 274 0.10 11.33 19.58
C ARG A 274 -0.19 9.85 19.39
N GLU A 275 -1.22 9.53 18.62
CA GLU A 275 -1.67 8.15 18.40
C GLU A 275 -2.11 7.91 16.95
N THR A 276 -2.08 6.64 16.58
CA THR A 276 -2.70 6.17 15.35
C THR A 276 -3.91 5.30 15.67
N VAL A 277 -4.91 5.39 14.83
CA VAL A 277 -6.13 4.58 14.91
C VAL A 277 -6.41 3.90 13.58
N VAL A 278 -7.18 2.82 13.62
CA VAL A 278 -7.68 2.14 12.41
C VAL A 278 -9.08 2.65 12.12
N THR A 279 -9.32 3.06 10.88
CA THR A 279 -10.60 3.67 10.46
C THR A 279 -10.97 3.26 9.04
N ARG A 280 -12.28 3.29 8.73
CA ARG A 280 -12.82 3.20 7.36
C ARG A 280 -13.19 4.56 6.77
N ALA A 281 -13.09 5.63 7.55
CA ALA A 281 -13.64 6.95 7.22
C ALA A 281 -13.19 7.50 5.86
N PHE A 282 -11.96 7.28 5.45
CA PHE A 282 -11.42 7.84 4.21
C PHE A 282 -11.64 6.99 2.96
N SER A 283 -11.80 5.68 3.10
CA SER A 283 -11.82 4.80 1.92
C SER A 283 -12.84 3.67 1.95
N GLY A 284 -13.45 3.40 3.10
CA GLY A 284 -14.32 2.23 3.27
C GLY A 284 -13.55 0.95 3.64
N ARG A 285 -12.23 0.89 3.43
CA ARG A 285 -11.37 -0.19 3.93
C ARG A 285 -10.70 0.22 5.23
N LEU A 286 -10.43 -0.74 6.12
CA LEU A 286 -9.67 -0.48 7.33
C LEU A 286 -8.27 0.03 6.99
N ALA A 287 -7.88 1.16 7.57
CA ALA A 287 -6.57 1.76 7.36
C ALA A 287 -6.09 2.46 8.63
N ARG A 288 -4.79 2.37 8.93
CA ARG A 288 -4.19 3.01 10.11
C ARG A 288 -3.60 4.36 9.74
N GLY A 289 -3.98 5.39 10.47
CA GLY A 289 -3.45 6.74 10.35
C GLY A 289 -3.45 7.50 11.65
N LEU A 290 -2.90 8.71 11.64
CA LEU A 290 -2.99 9.64 12.77
C LEU A 290 -4.46 9.96 13.06
N ARG A 291 -4.82 10.03 14.33
CA ARG A 291 -6.15 10.43 14.76
C ARG A 291 -6.33 11.93 14.57
N ASN A 292 -7.21 12.33 13.67
CA ASN A 292 -7.54 13.72 13.36
C ASN A 292 -9.05 13.97 13.40
N GLY A 293 -9.49 15.20 13.19
CA GLY A 293 -10.91 15.60 13.28
C GLY A 293 -11.82 14.81 12.33
N PHE A 294 -11.36 14.46 11.13
CA PHE A 294 -12.14 13.64 10.20
C PHE A 294 -12.35 12.21 10.73
N VAL A 295 -11.32 11.62 11.29
CA VAL A 295 -11.40 10.31 11.95
C VAL A 295 -12.40 10.34 13.10
N ASP A 296 -12.31 11.33 13.99
CA ASP A 296 -13.20 11.45 15.14
C ASP A 296 -14.67 11.63 14.75
N ARG A 297 -14.92 12.38 13.68
CA ARG A 297 -16.28 12.65 13.20
C ARG A 297 -16.90 11.47 12.46
N TYR A 298 -16.12 10.73 11.66
CA TYR A 298 -16.68 9.83 10.66
C TYR A 298 -16.38 8.33 10.86
N SER A 299 -15.44 7.93 11.72
CA SER A 299 -15.05 6.51 11.85
C SER A 299 -16.21 5.59 12.22
N ASN A 300 -17.10 6.04 13.12
CA ASN A 300 -18.19 5.21 13.66
C ASN A 300 -19.33 4.99 12.66
N ILE A 301 -19.41 5.78 11.58
CA ILE A 301 -20.50 5.75 10.61
C ILE A 301 -20.03 5.36 9.21
N ALA A 302 -18.72 5.22 9.01
CA ALA A 302 -18.15 4.88 7.71
C ALA A 302 -18.41 3.41 7.34
N PRO A 303 -19.09 3.14 6.20
CA PRO A 303 -19.38 1.78 5.79
C PRO A 303 -18.16 1.05 5.22
N ALA A 304 -18.22 -0.28 5.20
CA ALA A 304 -17.28 -1.12 4.49
C ALA A 304 -17.59 -1.12 2.99
N ALA A 305 -17.33 -0.01 2.30
CA ALA A 305 -17.67 0.20 0.89
C ALA A 305 -16.48 0.83 0.15
N TYR A 306 -15.67 0.01 -0.50
CA TYR A 306 -14.57 0.42 -1.38
C TYR A 306 -14.87 -0.11 -2.80
N PRO A 307 -14.76 0.73 -3.83
CA PRO A 307 -14.08 2.05 -3.89
C PRO A 307 -14.96 3.28 -3.53
N GLU A 308 -16.24 3.14 -3.24
CA GLU A 308 -17.22 4.24 -3.18
C GLU A 308 -16.87 5.28 -2.12
N VAL A 309 -16.53 4.87 -0.88
CA VAL A 309 -16.12 5.82 0.17
C VAL A 309 -14.84 6.55 -0.22
N ASN A 310 -13.88 5.87 -0.87
CA ASN A 310 -12.68 6.51 -1.37
C ASN A 310 -13.00 7.57 -2.44
N GLN A 311 -13.95 7.29 -3.33
CA GLN A 311 -14.41 8.23 -4.37
C GLN A 311 -15.06 9.46 -3.74
N LEU A 312 -15.96 9.30 -2.75
CA LEU A 312 -16.62 10.39 -2.04
C LEU A 312 -15.63 11.31 -1.33
N THR A 313 -14.62 10.74 -0.67
CA THR A 313 -13.70 11.52 0.18
C THR A 313 -12.48 12.06 -0.58
N LYS A 314 -12.17 11.53 -1.76
CA LYS A 314 -10.99 11.95 -2.55
C LYS A 314 -10.96 13.46 -2.83
N PRO A 315 -12.04 14.12 -3.32
CA PRO A 315 -12.02 15.55 -3.54
C PRO A 315 -11.94 16.35 -2.23
N LEU A 316 -12.54 15.88 -1.13
CA LEU A 316 -12.41 16.51 0.19
C LEU A 316 -10.96 16.53 0.66
N ARG A 317 -10.29 15.38 0.60
CA ARG A 317 -8.87 15.25 0.96
C ARG A 317 -7.96 16.11 0.10
N ALA A 318 -8.28 16.23 -1.20
CA ALA A 318 -7.53 17.07 -2.13
C ALA A 318 -7.68 18.56 -1.79
N ALA A 319 -8.90 19.04 -1.54
CA ALA A 319 -9.18 20.42 -1.15
C ALA A 319 -8.52 20.76 0.20
N ALA A 320 -8.65 19.87 1.20
CA ALA A 320 -8.01 20.02 2.50
C ALA A 320 -6.48 20.09 2.38
N ALA A 321 -5.87 19.23 1.57
CA ALA A 321 -4.43 19.26 1.33
C ALA A 321 -3.97 20.57 0.67
N ALA A 322 -4.74 21.09 -0.29
CA ALA A 322 -4.47 22.38 -0.91
C ALA A 322 -4.62 23.55 0.05
N ALA A 323 -5.56 23.47 1.00
CA ALA A 323 -5.75 24.45 2.07
C ALA A 323 -4.75 24.31 3.23
N GLY A 324 -3.92 23.27 3.24
CA GLY A 324 -3.01 22.99 4.37
C GLY A 324 -3.72 22.49 5.62
N ASP A 325 -4.95 21.95 5.49
CA ASP A 325 -5.74 21.43 6.61
C ASP A 325 -5.43 19.95 6.89
N PRO A 326 -4.68 19.61 7.96
CA PRO A 326 -4.38 18.22 8.30
C PRO A 326 -5.57 17.49 8.93
N GLU A 327 -6.63 18.22 9.36
CA GLU A 327 -7.75 17.60 10.05
C GLU A 327 -8.70 16.84 9.11
N THR A 328 -8.59 17.07 7.79
CA THR A 328 -9.46 16.45 6.78
C THR A 328 -8.69 15.56 5.80
N ILE A 329 -7.35 15.50 5.85
CA ILE A 329 -6.56 14.59 5.00
C ILE A 329 -6.30 13.23 5.66
N SER A 330 -6.12 12.19 4.85
CA SER A 330 -5.76 10.86 5.32
C SER A 330 -4.27 10.79 5.70
N LEU A 331 -3.97 10.89 6.97
CA LEU A 331 -2.61 10.90 7.52
C LEU A 331 -2.14 9.47 7.82
N TRP A 332 -1.94 8.66 6.78
CA TRP A 332 -1.61 7.24 6.92
C TRP A 332 -0.24 7.01 7.53
N ALA A 333 -0.16 6.42 8.72
CA ALA A 333 1.10 6.13 9.39
C ALA A 333 0.96 4.97 10.39
N GLY A 334 2.05 4.24 10.61
CA GLY A 334 2.15 3.28 11.70
C GLY A 334 2.43 3.97 13.05
N PRO A 335 2.33 3.23 14.19
CA PRO A 335 2.46 3.80 15.53
C PRO A 335 3.80 4.53 15.80
N ALA A 336 4.87 4.11 15.15
CA ALA A 336 6.20 4.71 15.31
C ALA A 336 6.41 5.95 14.40
N PHE A 337 5.36 6.63 13.95
CA PHE A 337 5.45 7.77 13.01
C PHE A 337 6.35 8.91 13.48
N ALA A 338 6.45 9.12 14.79
CA ALA A 338 7.33 10.14 15.36
C ALA A 338 8.82 9.90 15.07
N ALA A 339 9.20 8.68 14.68
CA ALA A 339 10.57 8.36 14.25
C ALA A 339 10.86 8.77 12.80
N ALA A 340 9.83 9.15 12.01
CA ALA A 340 10.04 9.64 10.64
C ALA A 340 10.71 11.01 10.64
N ARG A 341 11.89 11.11 10.00
CA ARG A 341 12.72 12.32 9.97
C ARG A 341 12.84 12.88 8.55
N GLU A 342 13.16 14.15 8.46
CA GLU A 342 13.57 14.77 7.19
C GLU A 342 15.04 14.41 6.91
N CYS A 343 15.22 13.49 5.98
CA CYS A 343 16.53 12.96 5.58
C CYS A 343 16.44 12.32 4.18
N PRO A 344 17.56 11.99 3.54
CA PRO A 344 17.56 11.14 2.35
C PRO A 344 16.97 9.77 2.64
N ALA A 345 16.30 9.14 1.66
CA ALA A 345 15.77 7.79 1.79
C ALA A 345 16.87 6.75 2.09
N ALA A 346 18.08 6.97 1.59
CA ALA A 346 19.25 6.13 1.88
C ALA A 346 19.57 6.05 3.37
N ASP A 347 19.37 7.14 4.13
CA ASP A 347 19.62 7.17 5.58
C ASP A 347 18.61 6.28 6.32
N VAL A 348 17.35 6.24 5.85
CA VAL A 348 16.34 5.31 6.40
C VAL A 348 16.73 3.87 6.11
N VAL A 349 17.20 3.56 4.90
CA VAL A 349 17.71 2.23 4.55
C VAL A 349 18.85 1.85 5.50
N ALA A 350 19.88 2.69 5.64
CA ALA A 350 21.02 2.45 6.51
C ALA A 350 20.61 2.28 7.99
N GLN A 351 19.67 3.09 8.48
CA GLN A 351 19.14 2.99 9.84
C GLN A 351 18.52 1.63 10.14
N ILE A 352 17.79 1.06 9.16
CA ILE A 352 17.03 -0.19 9.36
C ILE A 352 17.89 -1.44 9.16
N VAL A 353 18.79 -1.44 8.16
CA VAL A 353 19.59 -2.63 7.82
C VAL A 353 21.04 -2.57 8.29
N GLY A 354 21.52 -1.41 8.73
CA GLY A 354 22.84 -1.24 9.35
C GLY A 354 23.99 -1.39 8.37
N THR A 355 23.98 -0.62 7.30
CA THR A 355 25.11 -0.46 6.35
C THR A 355 26.08 0.62 6.79
#